data_cc6d288f74528355309e5f3263fda167
#
_entry.id   cc6d288f74528355309e5f3263fda167
#
_cell.length_a   1.000
_cell.length_b   1.000
_cell.length_c   1.000
_cell.angle_alpha   90.00
_cell.angle_beta   90.00
_cell.angle_gamma   90.00
#
_symmetry.space_group_name_H-M   'P 1'
#
loop_
_entity.id
_entity.type
_entity.pdbx_description
1 polymer ?
#
loop_
_entity_poly.entity_id
_entity_poly.type
_entity_poly.pdbx_seq_one_letter_code
_entity_poly.pdbx_strand_id
1 'polypeptide(L)'
;MTGEEIKEGLDRWFGYEDFREGQAAPIEAVVNGRDAVVIMPTGAGKSLCFQLPAMLMEGVTIVISPLIALMRDQVAALERRQIPATFINSTLDGRTQDLRVQEMLAGSYKLVYVAPERLANSAFAAVLKKLDIAFLAVDEAHCISQWGHDFRPDYLALGDLIAAHPKMRVMAVTATATPGVREDIIKQLRLKGRGDRDLFVQVQGFSRLNLNLAVAPCRTHEENMSHVLALIRAHRTGIIYVATRKHAENVYEKLRRAGTAALGESEPLLYHAGLEMGERSRVQTRFTQAKYPVVVATNAFGMGVDRADIRFVAHWDIPGSVEAYYQEVGRAGRDGLPAWCELLFNYADVHTQEFFFRDSENPLRGKALLKSMVAYCDTRECRHAFILNYFGEKIEGDVCGGCDPCGPRKMPDALSETQWVIVQKALSCIFRMKGEHPLARVVEVLLGVSSRYITDNALDKLSTYRLLAGTDPEELKLLLQALVRTGCATLSDDGEDVIAITPKGIRVAKKEEPNFTLLWPRSRRSTASTVRRARNTARTSSTLFVTH
;
A
#
# COMPACT_ATOMS: atom_id res chain seq x y z
N MET A 1 28.55 5.71 -3.24
CA MET A 1 28.25 4.27 -3.40
C MET A 1 27.54 4.04 -4.71
N THR A 2 27.92 2.97 -5.39
CA THR A 2 27.27 2.54 -6.64
C THR A 2 25.98 1.74 -6.36
N GLY A 3 25.10 1.60 -7.33
CA GLY A 3 23.91 0.78 -7.19
C GLY A 3 24.21 -0.70 -6.91
N GLU A 4 25.34 -1.23 -7.43
CA GLU A 4 25.80 -2.60 -7.15
C GLU A 4 26.21 -2.76 -5.68
N GLU A 5 27.02 -1.85 -5.12
CA GLU A 5 27.41 -1.90 -3.70
C GLU A 5 26.20 -1.82 -2.76
N ILE A 6 25.16 -1.07 -3.14
CA ILE A 6 23.91 -0.97 -2.38
C ILE A 6 23.13 -2.28 -2.47
N LYS A 7 23.12 -2.91 -3.65
CA LYS A 7 22.45 -4.21 -3.86
C LYS A 7 23.17 -5.36 -3.12
N GLU A 8 24.49 -5.37 -3.09
CA GLU A 8 25.27 -6.28 -2.26
C GLU A 8 24.95 -6.11 -0.77
N GLY A 9 24.79 -4.86 -0.32
CA GLY A 9 24.35 -4.58 1.04
C GLY A 9 22.93 -5.08 1.34
N LEU A 10 22.03 -5.02 0.37
CA LEU A 10 20.67 -5.55 0.48
C LEU A 10 20.68 -7.07 0.71
N ASP A 11 21.41 -7.80 -0.11
CA ASP A 11 21.56 -9.24 0.04
C ASP A 11 22.24 -9.60 1.37
N ARG A 12 23.38 -8.98 1.67
CA ARG A 12 24.16 -9.24 2.88
C ARG A 12 23.38 -9.07 4.17
N TRP A 13 22.62 -7.96 4.31
CA TRP A 13 21.97 -7.61 5.58
C TRP A 13 20.52 -8.07 5.67
N PHE A 14 19.84 -8.18 4.53
CA PHE A 14 18.41 -8.47 4.49
C PHE A 14 18.07 -9.78 3.75
N GLY A 15 19.00 -10.34 2.98
CA GLY A 15 18.80 -11.57 2.23
C GLY A 15 17.82 -11.42 1.07
N TYR A 16 17.76 -10.23 0.47
CA TYR A 16 16.92 -9.96 -0.69
C TYR A 16 17.80 -9.77 -1.93
N GLU A 17 17.44 -10.46 -3.00
CA GLU A 17 18.17 -10.39 -4.29
C GLU A 17 17.93 -9.06 -5.02
N ASP A 18 16.72 -8.48 -4.89
CA ASP A 18 16.31 -7.26 -5.57
C ASP A 18 15.44 -6.35 -4.71
N PHE A 19 15.47 -5.06 -5.04
CA PHE A 19 14.57 -4.07 -4.47
C PHE A 19 13.14 -4.26 -4.98
N ARG A 20 12.17 -3.91 -4.13
CA ARG A 20 10.82 -3.66 -4.61
C ARG A 20 10.78 -2.33 -5.33
N GLU A 21 9.82 -2.18 -6.22
CA GLU A 21 9.57 -0.93 -6.92
C GLU A 21 9.55 0.27 -5.94
N GLY A 22 10.29 1.32 -6.28
CA GLY A 22 10.41 2.56 -5.51
C GLY A 22 11.34 2.51 -4.30
N GLN A 23 12.03 1.39 -4.00
CA GLN A 23 12.96 1.34 -2.85
C GLN A 23 14.39 1.79 -3.20
N ALA A 24 14.89 1.49 -4.39
CA ALA A 24 16.28 1.74 -4.76
C ALA A 24 16.61 3.24 -4.76
N ALA A 25 15.87 4.05 -5.48
CA ALA A 25 16.17 5.46 -5.69
C ALA A 25 16.27 6.31 -4.40
N PRO A 26 15.35 6.21 -3.40
CA PRO A 26 15.50 6.93 -2.14
C PRO A 26 16.68 6.42 -1.30
N ILE A 27 17.01 5.13 -1.35
CA ILE A 27 18.18 4.56 -0.68
C ILE A 27 19.44 5.15 -1.28
N GLU A 28 19.58 5.12 -2.61
CA GLU A 28 20.70 5.72 -3.34
C GLU A 28 20.85 7.20 -3.04
N ALA A 29 19.75 7.96 -3.03
CA ALA A 29 19.75 9.38 -2.75
C ALA A 29 20.38 9.67 -1.38
N VAL A 30 19.94 8.97 -0.32
CA VAL A 30 20.43 9.20 1.05
C VAL A 30 21.86 8.73 1.23
N VAL A 31 22.21 7.56 0.74
CA VAL A 31 23.58 7.03 0.82
C VAL A 31 24.56 7.96 0.12
N ASN A 32 24.16 8.57 -0.98
CA ASN A 32 24.95 9.52 -1.75
C ASN A 32 24.85 10.99 -1.26
N GLY A 33 24.32 11.21 -0.04
CA GLY A 33 24.42 12.50 0.65
C GLY A 33 23.23 13.44 0.50
N ARG A 34 22.12 13.02 -0.15
CA ARG A 34 20.89 13.81 -0.30
C ARG A 34 19.96 13.60 0.90
N ASP A 35 19.14 14.59 1.19
CA ASP A 35 17.96 14.38 2.05
C ASP A 35 16.80 13.84 1.19
N ALA A 36 15.87 13.07 1.80
CA ALA A 36 14.79 12.43 1.05
C ALA A 36 13.41 12.59 1.72
N VAL A 37 12.37 12.78 0.92
CA VAL A 37 10.96 12.65 1.32
C VAL A 37 10.33 11.59 0.44
N VAL A 38 9.85 10.52 1.08
CA VAL A 38 9.40 9.30 0.39
C VAL A 38 7.97 8.98 0.78
N ILE A 39 7.08 9.08 -0.18
CA ILE A 39 5.68 8.70 -0.02
C ILE A 39 5.47 7.38 -0.75
N MET A 40 5.21 6.31 0.01
CA MET A 40 5.02 4.97 -0.53
C MET A 40 3.83 4.29 0.15
N PRO A 41 3.00 3.53 -0.58
CA PRO A 41 1.83 2.88 -0.01
C PRO A 41 2.18 1.91 1.12
N THR A 42 1.19 1.59 1.96
CA THR A 42 1.34 0.57 2.99
C THR A 42 1.68 -0.78 2.35
N GLY A 43 2.69 -1.48 2.89
CA GLY A 43 3.16 -2.77 2.35
C GLY A 43 4.25 -2.68 1.27
N ALA A 44 4.59 -1.48 0.78
CA ALA A 44 5.69 -1.30 -0.19
C ALA A 44 7.10 -1.49 0.41
N GLY A 45 7.21 -1.67 1.73
CA GLY A 45 8.51 -1.93 2.39
C GLY A 45 9.28 -0.66 2.76
N LYS A 46 8.57 0.40 3.18
CA LYS A 46 9.16 1.69 3.62
C LYS A 46 10.31 1.55 4.62
N SER A 47 10.22 0.61 5.56
CA SER A 47 11.24 0.43 6.60
C SER A 47 12.60 0.09 6.02
N LEU A 48 12.67 -0.66 4.93
CA LEU A 48 13.93 -0.99 4.25
C LEU A 48 14.62 0.27 3.71
N CYS A 49 13.85 1.28 3.28
CA CYS A 49 14.39 2.51 2.73
C CYS A 49 15.28 3.29 3.72
N PHE A 50 15.09 3.10 5.03
CA PHE A 50 15.96 3.69 6.03
C PHE A 50 16.82 2.67 6.79
N GLN A 51 16.42 1.41 6.86
CA GLN A 51 17.20 0.36 7.52
C GLN A 51 18.47 0.00 6.74
N LEU A 52 18.37 -0.11 5.41
CA LEU A 52 19.53 -0.43 4.59
C LEU A 52 20.56 0.72 4.58
N PRO A 53 20.22 2.01 4.37
CA PRO A 53 21.17 3.10 4.54
C PRO A 53 21.84 3.12 5.91
N ALA A 54 21.12 2.82 6.99
CA ALA A 54 21.70 2.73 8.33
C ALA A 54 22.84 1.71 8.42
N MET A 55 22.76 0.61 7.68
CA MET A 55 23.79 -0.43 7.64
C MET A 55 24.97 -0.06 6.72
N LEU A 56 24.72 0.75 5.70
CA LEU A 56 25.73 1.15 4.71
C LEU A 56 26.53 2.40 5.15
N MET A 57 26.01 3.14 6.12
CA MET A 57 26.65 4.38 6.60
C MET A 57 27.35 4.14 7.93
N GLU A 58 28.45 4.86 8.18
CA GLU A 58 29.09 4.90 9.50
C GLU A 58 28.29 5.75 10.48
N GLY A 59 28.38 5.44 11.79
CA GLY A 59 27.68 6.14 12.85
C GLY A 59 26.32 5.54 13.20
N VAL A 60 25.56 6.26 14.04
CA VAL A 60 24.26 5.86 14.53
C VAL A 60 23.14 6.46 13.69
N THR A 61 22.11 5.67 13.46
CA THR A 61 20.85 6.12 12.85
C THR A 61 19.77 6.23 13.92
N ILE A 62 19.17 7.42 14.01
CA ILE A 62 17.99 7.64 14.85
C ILE A 62 16.74 7.49 13.97
N VAL A 63 15.81 6.66 14.43
CA VAL A 63 14.51 6.45 13.76
C VAL A 63 13.40 7.00 14.67
N ILE A 64 12.77 8.07 14.26
CA ILE A 64 11.61 8.60 14.96
C ILE A 64 10.37 7.87 14.46
N SER A 65 9.66 7.20 15.38
CA SER A 65 8.42 6.50 15.05
C SER A 65 7.38 6.73 16.15
N PRO A 66 6.09 6.96 15.81
CA PRO A 66 5.08 7.29 16.79
C PRO A 66 4.48 6.06 17.49
N LEU A 67 4.94 4.86 17.13
CA LEU A 67 4.25 3.60 17.41
C LEU A 67 5.11 2.63 18.20
N ILE A 68 4.88 2.57 19.51
CA ILE A 68 5.64 1.74 20.44
C ILE A 68 5.62 0.25 20.04
N ALA A 69 4.47 -0.27 19.63
CA ALA A 69 4.35 -1.66 19.20
C ALA A 69 5.19 -1.93 17.94
N LEU A 70 5.12 -1.04 16.96
CA LEU A 70 5.89 -1.15 15.71
C LEU A 70 7.40 -1.09 15.98
N MET A 71 7.86 -0.21 16.89
CA MET A 71 9.28 -0.15 17.28
C MET A 71 9.77 -1.50 17.78
N ARG A 72 9.01 -2.16 18.68
CA ARG A 72 9.36 -3.47 19.22
C ARG A 72 9.47 -4.53 18.13
N ASP A 73 8.50 -4.57 17.23
CA ASP A 73 8.46 -5.54 16.14
C ASP A 73 9.63 -5.32 15.16
N GLN A 74 9.93 -4.06 14.83
CA GLN A 74 11.05 -3.68 13.97
C GLN A 74 12.39 -4.06 14.61
N VAL A 75 12.60 -3.72 15.88
CA VAL A 75 13.84 -4.06 16.60
C VAL A 75 13.99 -5.57 16.72
N ALA A 76 12.95 -6.31 17.11
CA ALA A 76 13.00 -7.76 17.17
C ALA A 76 13.28 -8.43 15.79
N ALA A 77 12.81 -7.82 14.69
CA ALA A 77 13.12 -8.30 13.36
C ALA A 77 14.58 -8.04 12.96
N LEU A 78 15.14 -6.89 13.36
CA LEU A 78 16.55 -6.54 13.14
C LEU A 78 17.48 -7.42 13.99
N GLU A 79 17.17 -7.63 15.26
CA GLU A 79 17.93 -8.51 16.17
C GLU A 79 18.02 -9.96 15.62
N ARG A 80 16.91 -10.49 15.10
CA ARG A 80 16.94 -11.82 14.43
C ARG A 80 17.88 -11.89 13.23
N ARG A 81 18.19 -10.74 12.62
CA ARG A 81 19.17 -10.59 11.54
C ARG A 81 20.56 -10.21 12.04
N GLN A 82 20.77 -10.22 13.37
CA GLN A 82 22.02 -9.81 14.02
C GLN A 82 22.40 -8.34 13.73
N ILE A 83 21.42 -7.48 13.45
CA ILE A 83 21.61 -6.06 13.27
C ILE A 83 21.45 -5.38 14.63
N PRO A 84 22.48 -4.65 15.15
CA PRO A 84 22.42 -3.98 16.42
C PRO A 84 21.38 -2.86 16.41
N ALA A 85 20.24 -3.07 17.05
CA ALA A 85 19.14 -2.12 17.12
C ALA A 85 18.52 -2.09 18.52
N THR A 86 17.95 -0.95 18.90
CA THR A 86 17.20 -0.81 20.15
C THR A 86 16.08 0.22 19.99
N PHE A 87 15.25 0.36 21.03
CA PHE A 87 14.24 1.43 21.12
C PHE A 87 14.29 2.12 22.48
N ILE A 88 13.92 3.43 22.48
CA ILE A 88 13.81 4.26 23.68
C ILE A 88 12.43 4.92 23.68
N ASN A 89 11.54 4.47 24.57
CA ASN A 89 10.18 4.97 24.66
C ASN A 89 9.66 4.94 26.12
N SER A 90 8.45 5.39 26.36
CA SER A 90 7.84 5.52 27.68
C SER A 90 7.48 4.19 28.38
N THR A 91 7.56 3.05 27.69
CA THR A 91 7.25 1.74 28.30
C THR A 91 8.44 1.12 29.03
N LEU A 92 9.63 1.69 28.88
CA LEU A 92 10.82 1.26 29.57
C LEU A 92 10.91 1.96 30.95
N ASP A 93 11.38 1.24 31.95
CA ASP A 93 11.75 1.85 33.22
C ASP A 93 12.98 2.77 33.07
N GLY A 94 13.16 3.71 34.02
CA GLY A 94 14.21 4.72 33.94
C GLY A 94 15.62 4.12 33.83
N ARG A 95 15.91 3.04 34.60
CA ARG A 95 17.22 2.37 34.57
C ARG A 95 17.53 1.76 33.20
N THR A 96 16.55 1.10 32.60
CA THR A 96 16.70 0.53 31.25
C THR A 96 16.86 1.62 30.20
N GLN A 97 16.15 2.75 30.35
CA GLN A 97 16.32 3.90 29.45
C GLN A 97 17.73 4.47 29.52
N ASP A 98 18.25 4.70 30.73
CA ASP A 98 19.59 5.25 30.96
C ASP A 98 20.68 4.30 30.43
N LEU A 99 20.52 2.99 30.63
CA LEU A 99 21.45 1.99 30.09
C LEU A 99 21.49 2.06 28.57
N ARG A 100 20.34 2.06 27.88
CA ARG A 100 20.28 2.14 26.41
C ARG A 100 20.84 3.45 25.85
N VAL A 101 20.67 4.55 26.58
CA VAL A 101 21.30 5.82 26.22
C VAL A 101 22.83 5.73 26.33
N GLN A 102 23.36 5.11 27.40
CA GLN A 102 24.82 4.90 27.53
C GLN A 102 25.37 3.99 26.44
N GLU A 103 24.69 2.89 26.13
CA GLU A 103 25.07 1.98 25.06
C GLU A 103 25.01 2.65 23.67
N MET A 104 24.01 3.52 23.44
CA MET A 104 23.92 4.35 22.23
C MET A 104 25.13 5.29 22.10
N LEU A 105 25.49 5.97 23.20
CA LEU A 105 26.66 6.85 23.23
C LEU A 105 27.99 6.08 23.04
N ALA A 106 28.04 4.83 23.49
CA ALA A 106 29.19 3.94 23.26
C ALA A 106 29.26 3.35 21.84
N GLY A 107 28.28 3.66 20.96
CA GLY A 107 28.24 3.14 19.59
C GLY A 107 27.80 1.68 19.47
N SER A 108 27.13 1.13 20.47
CA SER A 108 26.69 -0.27 20.49
C SER A 108 25.55 -0.56 19.50
N TYR A 109 24.87 0.47 18.97
CA TYR A 109 23.72 0.32 18.08
C TYR A 109 23.92 1.01 16.75
N LYS A 110 23.44 0.38 15.70
CA LYS A 110 23.31 0.97 14.36
C LYS A 110 22.00 1.74 14.19
N LEU A 111 20.89 1.21 14.74
CA LEU A 111 19.58 1.85 14.70
C LEU A 111 19.02 2.00 16.12
N VAL A 112 18.60 3.22 16.43
CA VAL A 112 17.88 3.52 17.69
C VAL A 112 16.53 4.12 17.37
N TYR A 113 15.46 3.36 17.65
CA TYR A 113 14.09 3.82 17.48
C TYR A 113 13.70 4.67 18.70
N VAL A 114 13.21 5.86 18.45
CA VAL A 114 12.87 6.84 19.49
C VAL A 114 11.43 7.29 19.32
N ALA A 115 10.66 7.25 20.40
CA ALA A 115 9.33 7.82 20.42
C ALA A 115 9.39 9.36 20.43
N PRO A 116 8.57 10.06 19.63
CA PRO A 116 8.66 11.50 19.45
C PRO A 116 8.52 12.28 20.76
N GLU A 117 7.70 11.83 21.71
CA GLU A 117 7.54 12.43 23.04
C GLU A 117 8.84 12.47 23.86
N ARG A 118 9.82 11.63 23.53
CA ARG A 118 11.14 11.65 24.17
C ARG A 118 11.94 12.90 23.82
N LEU A 119 11.65 13.54 22.71
CA LEU A 119 12.30 14.78 22.28
C LEU A 119 11.91 15.97 23.19
N ALA A 120 10.75 15.90 23.84
CA ALA A 120 10.32 16.89 24.85
C ALA A 120 11.14 16.80 26.14
N ASN A 121 11.81 15.67 26.41
CA ASN A 121 12.70 15.53 27.56
C ASN A 121 14.02 16.28 27.28
N SER A 122 14.26 17.37 27.99
CA SER A 122 15.41 18.26 27.78
C SER A 122 16.77 17.56 27.94
N ALA A 123 16.89 16.62 28.87
CA ALA A 123 18.12 15.85 29.06
C ALA A 123 18.42 14.94 27.87
N PHE A 124 17.40 14.22 27.38
CA PHE A 124 17.53 13.37 26.22
C PHE A 124 17.79 14.18 24.94
N ALA A 125 17.08 15.29 24.75
CA ALA A 125 17.33 16.20 23.64
C ALA A 125 18.76 16.78 23.65
N ALA A 126 19.32 17.08 24.83
CA ALA A 126 20.70 17.52 24.98
C ALA A 126 21.72 16.41 24.64
N VAL A 127 21.41 15.15 24.94
CA VAL A 127 22.21 13.99 24.51
C VAL A 127 22.21 13.88 23.00
N LEU A 128 21.03 13.90 22.35
CA LEU A 128 20.93 13.82 20.90
C LEU A 128 21.68 14.96 20.20
N LYS A 129 21.63 16.18 20.73
CA LYS A 129 22.36 17.32 20.16
C LYS A 129 23.89 17.16 20.18
N LYS A 130 24.43 16.34 21.07
CA LYS A 130 25.89 16.07 21.21
C LYS A 130 26.31 14.79 20.48
N LEU A 131 25.37 13.94 20.13
CA LEU A 131 25.62 12.67 19.46
C LEU A 131 25.96 12.92 17.98
N ASP A 132 26.95 12.24 17.45
CA ASP A 132 27.24 12.24 16.02
C ASP A 132 26.23 11.34 15.29
N ILE A 133 25.12 11.97 14.90
CA ILE A 133 24.03 11.28 14.19
C ILE A 133 24.31 11.32 12.70
N ALA A 134 24.62 10.17 12.13
CA ALA A 134 24.85 10.05 10.69
C ALA A 134 23.58 10.23 9.87
N PHE A 135 22.47 9.67 10.38
CA PHE A 135 21.21 9.60 9.65
C PHE A 135 20.01 9.68 10.58
N LEU A 136 19.02 10.49 10.21
CA LEU A 136 17.72 10.60 10.87
C LEU A 136 16.64 10.09 9.92
N ALA A 137 15.97 9.03 10.31
CA ALA A 137 14.75 8.56 9.65
C ALA A 137 13.52 9.04 10.44
N VAL A 138 12.56 9.67 9.76
CA VAL A 138 11.29 10.12 10.32
C VAL A 138 10.19 9.26 9.74
N ASP A 139 9.77 8.25 10.49
CA ASP A 139 8.67 7.37 10.12
C ASP A 139 7.32 8.03 10.42
N GLU A 140 6.30 7.67 9.64
CA GLU A 140 4.99 8.31 9.67
C GLU A 140 5.07 9.85 9.68
N ALA A 141 5.90 10.38 8.78
CA ALA A 141 6.26 11.80 8.74
C ALA A 141 5.04 12.75 8.57
N HIS A 142 3.89 12.23 8.12
CA HIS A 142 2.64 13.00 8.06
C HIS A 142 2.20 13.52 9.45
N CYS A 143 2.68 12.89 10.53
CA CYS A 143 2.39 13.32 11.91
C CYS A 143 2.96 14.71 12.25
N ILE A 144 3.94 15.22 11.49
CA ILE A 144 4.48 16.57 11.72
C ILE A 144 3.55 17.67 11.20
N SER A 145 2.68 17.34 10.27
CA SER A 145 1.84 18.32 9.59
C SER A 145 0.52 18.55 10.34
N GLN A 146 0.25 19.79 10.61
CA GLN A 146 -1.08 20.21 11.12
C GLN A 146 -2.20 19.93 10.10
N TRP A 147 -1.88 19.69 8.84
CA TRP A 147 -2.80 19.31 7.77
C TRP A 147 -2.92 17.78 7.59
N GLY A 148 -2.09 16.97 8.23
CA GLY A 148 -2.17 15.50 8.23
C GLY A 148 -3.31 14.99 9.12
N HIS A 149 -3.75 13.77 8.99
CA HIS A 149 -4.87 13.19 9.74
C HIS A 149 -4.53 12.76 11.17
N ASP A 150 -3.24 12.59 11.50
CA ASP A 150 -2.71 12.20 12.83
C ASP A 150 -1.59 13.18 13.25
N PHE A 151 -1.94 14.45 13.46
CA PHE A 151 -0.98 15.46 13.90
C PHE A 151 -0.50 15.18 15.32
N ARG A 152 0.82 15.26 15.52
CA ARG A 152 1.49 15.08 16.81
C ARG A 152 2.45 16.22 17.06
N PRO A 153 2.17 17.11 18.03
CA PRO A 153 3.00 18.27 18.32
C PRO A 153 4.47 17.95 18.61
N ASP A 154 4.73 16.77 19.21
CA ASP A 154 6.09 16.33 19.54
C ASP A 154 7.02 16.22 18.31
N TYR A 155 6.47 16.01 17.10
CA TYR A 155 7.24 15.98 15.86
C TYR A 155 7.83 17.34 15.48
N LEU A 156 7.28 18.44 15.96
CA LEU A 156 7.78 19.79 15.64
C LEU A 156 9.19 20.01 16.17
N ALA A 157 9.58 19.34 17.26
CA ALA A 157 10.93 19.40 17.80
C ALA A 157 12.03 18.87 16.85
N LEU A 158 11.63 18.08 15.83
CA LEU A 158 12.57 17.54 14.84
C LEU A 158 13.25 18.61 14.01
N GLY A 159 12.54 19.71 13.69
CA GLY A 159 13.13 20.83 12.96
C GLY A 159 14.35 21.44 13.66
N ASP A 160 14.31 21.53 14.99
CA ASP A 160 15.43 22.06 15.79
C ASP A 160 16.56 21.03 15.94
N LEU A 161 16.24 19.74 16.07
CA LEU A 161 17.24 18.68 16.05
C LEU A 161 17.99 18.66 14.72
N ILE A 162 17.29 18.78 13.60
CA ILE A 162 17.87 18.79 12.26
C ILE A 162 18.76 20.03 12.06
N ALA A 163 18.33 21.19 12.54
CA ALA A 163 19.12 22.42 12.48
C ALA A 163 20.42 22.35 13.30
N ALA A 164 20.39 21.61 14.43
CA ALA A 164 21.59 21.39 15.26
C ALA A 164 22.62 20.43 14.61
N HIS A 165 22.20 19.64 13.59
CA HIS A 165 23.05 18.65 12.91
C HIS A 165 23.11 18.91 11.38
N PRO A 166 23.82 19.93 10.91
CA PRO A 166 23.80 20.29 9.49
C PRO A 166 24.37 19.19 8.57
N LYS A 167 25.24 18.33 9.09
CA LYS A 167 25.82 17.21 8.32
C LYS A 167 24.95 15.96 8.29
N MET A 168 24.05 15.80 9.25
CA MET A 168 23.14 14.65 9.34
C MET A 168 22.24 14.57 8.11
N ARG A 169 22.10 13.37 7.53
CA ARG A 169 21.13 13.12 6.45
C ARG A 169 19.76 12.86 7.03
N VAL A 170 18.72 13.20 6.28
CA VAL A 170 17.34 13.06 6.74
C VAL A 170 16.52 12.34 5.67
N MET A 171 15.76 11.32 6.10
CA MET A 171 14.72 10.72 5.27
C MET A 171 13.39 10.76 6.02
N ALA A 172 12.40 11.39 5.43
CA ALA A 172 11.02 11.38 5.91
C ALA A 172 10.21 10.37 5.09
N VAL A 173 9.59 9.39 5.75
CA VAL A 173 8.77 8.37 5.08
C VAL A 173 7.35 8.37 5.59
N THR A 174 6.38 8.22 4.70
CA THR A 174 4.96 8.05 5.07
C THR A 174 4.19 7.29 4.00
N ALA A 175 3.03 6.73 4.37
CA ALA A 175 2.12 6.10 3.43
C ALA A 175 1.09 7.06 2.84
N THR A 176 0.79 8.16 3.53
CA THR A 176 -0.32 9.06 3.22
C THR A 176 0.12 10.51 3.35
N ALA A 177 0.24 11.20 2.25
CA ALA A 177 0.52 12.64 2.25
C ALA A 177 -0.08 13.29 0.99
N THR A 178 -1.07 14.17 1.19
CA THR A 178 -1.55 15.05 0.13
C THR A 178 -0.46 16.04 -0.28
N PRO A 179 -0.56 16.71 -1.45
CA PRO A 179 0.43 17.71 -1.86
C PRO A 179 0.74 18.76 -0.77
N GLY A 180 -0.31 19.29 -0.10
CA GLY A 180 -0.13 20.25 0.99
C GLY A 180 0.60 19.67 2.21
N VAL A 181 0.31 18.41 2.58
CA VAL A 181 1.00 17.71 3.68
C VAL A 181 2.48 17.48 3.33
N ARG A 182 2.79 17.15 2.07
CA ARG A 182 4.19 17.00 1.61
C ARG A 182 4.99 18.28 1.74
N GLU A 183 4.42 19.40 1.31
CA GLU A 183 5.07 20.70 1.44
C GLU A 183 5.29 21.09 2.90
N ASP A 184 4.32 20.79 3.77
CA ASP A 184 4.44 21.07 5.19
C ASP A 184 5.49 20.19 5.87
N ILE A 185 5.57 18.89 5.55
CA ILE A 185 6.67 18.00 6.00
C ILE A 185 8.03 18.61 5.64
N ILE A 186 8.23 19.01 4.39
CA ILE A 186 9.47 19.62 3.91
C ILE A 186 9.80 20.90 4.68
N LYS A 187 8.80 21.73 4.94
CA LYS A 187 8.91 22.98 5.68
C LYS A 187 9.25 22.76 7.14
N GLN A 188 8.49 21.94 7.85
CA GLN A 188 8.65 21.70 9.29
C GLN A 188 9.98 21.00 9.62
N LEU A 189 10.39 20.05 8.78
CA LEU A 189 11.70 19.40 8.89
C LEU A 189 12.85 20.27 8.32
N ARG A 190 12.55 21.47 7.81
CA ARG A 190 13.56 22.41 7.26
C ARG A 190 14.47 21.77 6.20
N LEU A 191 13.93 20.94 5.31
CA LEU A 191 14.72 20.18 4.35
C LEU A 191 15.16 21.00 3.13
N LYS A 192 14.52 22.13 2.84
CA LYS A 192 14.95 23.04 1.77
C LYS A 192 16.12 23.92 2.24
N GLY A 193 17.14 24.07 1.38
CA GLY A 193 18.25 24.99 1.62
C GLY A 193 19.24 24.51 2.69
N ARG A 194 19.35 23.20 2.92
CA ARG A 194 20.35 22.63 3.83
C ARG A 194 21.71 22.50 3.13
N GLY A 195 22.46 23.60 3.08
CA GLY A 195 23.72 23.66 2.35
C GLY A 195 23.52 23.43 0.85
N ASP A 196 24.49 22.76 0.22
CA ASP A 196 24.44 22.40 -1.22
C ASP A 196 23.66 21.10 -1.50
N ARG A 197 22.88 20.61 -0.54
CA ARG A 197 22.15 19.35 -0.71
C ARG A 197 20.88 19.57 -1.50
N ASP A 198 20.73 18.76 -2.54
CA ASP A 198 19.50 18.63 -3.29
C ASP A 198 18.52 17.69 -2.56
N LEU A 199 17.26 18.09 -2.43
CA LEU A 199 16.21 17.29 -1.80
C LEU A 199 15.65 16.31 -2.81
N PHE A 200 15.73 15.02 -2.48
CA PHE A 200 15.05 13.97 -3.25
C PHE A 200 13.59 13.83 -2.78
N VAL A 201 12.63 13.94 -3.68
CA VAL A 201 11.21 13.73 -3.37
C VAL A 201 10.65 12.66 -4.27
N GLN A 202 10.17 11.58 -3.66
CA GLN A 202 9.51 10.50 -4.39
C GLN A 202 8.09 10.33 -3.89
N VAL A 203 7.17 10.25 -4.83
CA VAL A 203 5.77 9.85 -4.60
C VAL A 203 5.55 8.60 -5.45
N GLN A 204 5.49 7.47 -4.80
CA GLN A 204 5.13 6.22 -5.48
C GLN A 204 3.61 6.10 -5.51
N GLY A 205 3.08 5.62 -6.65
CA GLY A 205 1.66 5.55 -6.91
C GLY A 205 0.81 4.96 -5.80
N PHE A 206 -0.24 5.66 -5.45
CA PHE A 206 -1.25 5.19 -4.49
C PHE A 206 -2.18 4.12 -5.08
N SER A 207 -1.92 3.68 -6.30
CA SER A 207 -2.77 2.72 -7.01
C SER A 207 -2.68 1.32 -6.38
N ARG A 208 -3.79 0.83 -5.85
CA ARG A 208 -3.95 -0.52 -5.30
C ARG A 208 -5.05 -1.24 -6.06
N LEU A 209 -4.80 -1.51 -7.34
CA LEU A 209 -5.80 -2.10 -8.24
C LEU A 209 -6.27 -3.51 -7.85
N ASN A 210 -5.56 -4.18 -6.94
CA ASN A 210 -6.01 -5.45 -6.38
C ASN A 210 -7.09 -5.32 -5.30
N LEU A 211 -7.40 -4.10 -4.83
CA LEU A 211 -8.48 -3.87 -3.88
C LEU A 211 -9.79 -3.61 -4.64
N ASN A 212 -10.84 -4.33 -4.28
CA ASN A 212 -12.20 -4.04 -4.72
C ASN A 212 -12.83 -3.07 -3.70
N LEU A 213 -13.07 -1.84 -4.11
CA LEU A 213 -13.59 -0.79 -3.23
C LEU A 213 -15.10 -0.63 -3.44
N ALA A 214 -15.87 -0.73 -2.37
CA ALA A 214 -17.32 -0.54 -2.42
C ALA A 214 -17.82 0.29 -1.24
N VAL A 215 -18.92 1.01 -1.45
CA VAL A 215 -19.69 1.67 -0.39
C VAL A 215 -21.12 1.16 -0.46
N ALA A 216 -21.56 0.50 0.61
CA ALA A 216 -22.91 -0.02 0.75
C ALA A 216 -23.72 0.94 1.64
N PRO A 217 -24.78 1.61 1.13
CA PRO A 217 -25.68 2.36 1.98
C PRO A 217 -26.45 1.42 2.90
N CYS A 218 -26.28 1.57 4.21
CA CYS A 218 -26.95 0.77 5.22
C CYS A 218 -27.73 1.66 6.17
N ARG A 219 -28.94 1.27 6.51
CA ARG A 219 -29.83 2.04 7.40
C ARG A 219 -29.91 1.44 8.81
N THR A 220 -29.65 0.15 8.93
CA THR A 220 -29.75 -0.59 10.19
C THR A 220 -28.51 -1.41 10.49
N HIS A 221 -28.30 -1.71 11.78
CA HIS A 221 -27.21 -2.60 12.19
C HIS A 221 -27.40 -4.05 11.70
N GLU A 222 -28.63 -4.47 11.39
CA GLU A 222 -28.94 -5.78 10.81
C GLU A 222 -28.46 -5.84 9.36
N GLU A 223 -28.63 -4.77 8.58
CA GLU A 223 -28.08 -4.66 7.23
C GLU A 223 -26.54 -4.71 7.29
N ASN A 224 -25.90 -3.93 8.17
CA ASN A 224 -24.44 -3.99 8.37
C ASN A 224 -23.98 -5.43 8.69
N MET A 225 -24.66 -6.11 9.61
CA MET A 225 -24.32 -7.49 9.98
C MET A 225 -24.48 -8.45 8.80
N SER A 226 -25.50 -8.28 7.98
CA SER A 226 -25.73 -9.11 6.78
C SER A 226 -24.56 -8.98 5.78
N HIS A 227 -24.09 -7.74 5.51
CA HIS A 227 -22.91 -7.47 4.68
C HIS A 227 -21.64 -8.10 5.26
N VAL A 228 -21.38 -7.90 6.55
CA VAL A 228 -20.22 -8.47 7.23
C VAL A 228 -20.22 -9.99 7.17
N LEU A 229 -21.33 -10.64 7.43
CA LEU A 229 -21.43 -12.10 7.34
C LEU A 229 -21.24 -12.60 5.90
N ALA A 230 -21.69 -11.86 4.90
CA ALA A 230 -21.46 -12.20 3.49
C ALA A 230 -19.96 -12.12 3.16
N LEU A 231 -19.26 -11.07 3.61
CA LEU A 231 -17.80 -10.92 3.44
C LEU A 231 -17.03 -12.06 4.14
N ILE A 232 -17.39 -12.40 5.39
CA ILE A 232 -16.75 -13.51 6.12
C ILE A 232 -16.93 -14.84 5.38
N ARG A 233 -18.14 -15.15 4.91
CA ARG A 233 -18.40 -16.39 4.16
C ARG A 233 -17.62 -16.47 2.84
N ALA A 234 -17.51 -15.34 2.13
CA ALA A 234 -16.83 -15.29 0.85
C ALA A 234 -15.30 -15.29 0.98
N HIS A 235 -14.75 -14.60 2.00
CA HIS A 235 -13.33 -14.25 2.05
C HIS A 235 -12.58 -14.76 3.28
N ARG A 236 -13.28 -15.14 4.35
CA ARG A 236 -12.80 -15.83 5.55
C ARG A 236 -11.85 -15.03 6.45
N THR A 237 -10.81 -14.37 5.92
CA THR A 237 -9.80 -13.65 6.68
C THR A 237 -9.96 -12.15 6.51
N GLY A 238 -10.20 -11.40 7.60
CA GLY A 238 -10.45 -9.98 7.45
C GLY A 238 -10.44 -9.15 8.73
N ILE A 239 -10.64 -7.85 8.53
CA ILE A 239 -10.73 -6.84 9.57
C ILE A 239 -12.06 -6.11 9.44
N ILE A 240 -12.73 -5.89 10.58
CA ILE A 240 -13.94 -5.09 10.68
C ILE A 240 -13.62 -3.89 11.56
N TYR A 241 -13.51 -2.71 10.94
CA TYR A 241 -13.26 -1.47 11.66
C TYR A 241 -14.55 -0.84 12.18
N VAL A 242 -14.50 -0.37 13.42
CA VAL A 242 -15.59 0.32 14.10
C VAL A 242 -15.08 1.58 14.79
N ALA A 243 -15.93 2.60 14.94
CA ALA A 243 -15.54 3.89 15.50
C ALA A 243 -15.27 3.86 17.01
N THR A 244 -15.96 3.01 17.79
CA THR A 244 -15.91 3.01 19.24
C THR A 244 -15.61 1.64 19.84
N ARG A 245 -15.06 1.63 21.07
CA ARG A 245 -14.84 0.38 21.84
C ARG A 245 -16.15 -0.37 22.03
N LYS A 246 -17.22 0.34 22.40
CA LYS A 246 -18.55 -0.24 22.61
C LYS A 246 -19.10 -0.88 21.34
N HIS A 247 -18.90 -0.26 20.15
CA HIS A 247 -19.26 -0.88 18.89
C HIS A 247 -18.42 -2.14 18.63
N ALA A 248 -17.12 -2.12 18.93
CA ALA A 248 -16.25 -3.28 18.78
C ALA A 248 -16.76 -4.48 19.59
N GLU A 249 -17.04 -4.26 20.87
CA GLU A 249 -17.57 -5.29 21.77
C GLU A 249 -18.93 -5.82 21.28
N ASN A 250 -19.85 -4.93 20.89
CA ASN A 250 -21.17 -5.30 20.41
C ASN A 250 -21.14 -6.13 19.12
N VAL A 251 -20.34 -5.71 18.14
CA VAL A 251 -20.19 -6.43 16.86
C VAL A 251 -19.53 -7.78 17.10
N TYR A 252 -18.46 -7.82 17.90
CA TYR A 252 -17.78 -9.05 18.28
C TYR A 252 -18.75 -10.06 18.95
N GLU A 253 -19.53 -9.62 19.95
CA GLU A 253 -20.50 -10.49 20.62
C GLU A 253 -21.59 -11.02 19.66
N LYS A 254 -22.06 -10.20 18.73
CA LYS A 254 -23.02 -10.65 17.70
C LYS A 254 -22.39 -11.72 16.80
N LEU A 255 -21.14 -11.54 16.36
CA LEU A 255 -20.43 -12.53 15.57
C LEU A 255 -20.21 -13.83 16.36
N ARG A 256 -19.78 -13.73 17.61
CA ARG A 256 -19.60 -14.89 18.48
C ARG A 256 -20.88 -15.69 18.65
N ARG A 257 -22.03 -15.02 18.84
CA ARG A 257 -23.35 -15.67 18.94
C ARG A 257 -23.84 -16.29 17.65
N ALA A 258 -23.46 -15.74 16.50
CA ALA A 258 -23.80 -16.30 15.20
C ALA A 258 -23.16 -17.68 14.98
N GLY A 259 -22.05 -17.96 15.63
CA GLY A 259 -21.40 -19.26 15.68
C GLY A 259 -20.89 -19.78 14.34
N THR A 260 -20.46 -21.03 14.34
CA THR A 260 -19.88 -21.68 13.15
C THR A 260 -20.86 -21.80 11.97
N ALA A 261 -22.15 -21.85 12.23
CA ALA A 261 -23.16 -21.89 11.18
C ALA A 261 -23.12 -20.65 10.25
N ALA A 262 -22.76 -19.49 10.82
CA ALA A 262 -22.66 -18.23 10.08
C ALA A 262 -21.24 -17.90 9.63
N LEU A 263 -20.23 -18.25 10.45
CA LEU A 263 -18.82 -17.87 10.26
C LEU A 263 -17.99 -18.98 9.56
N GLY A 264 -18.51 -20.21 9.47
CA GLY A 264 -17.72 -21.35 8.98
C GLY A 264 -16.52 -21.63 9.89
N GLU A 265 -15.32 -21.70 9.30
CA GLU A 265 -14.05 -21.89 10.02
C GLU A 265 -13.42 -20.56 10.52
N SER A 266 -14.07 -19.41 10.28
CA SER A 266 -13.51 -18.12 10.67
C SER A 266 -13.61 -17.89 12.17
N GLU A 267 -12.54 -17.39 12.77
CA GLU A 267 -12.43 -17.12 14.20
C GLU A 267 -12.60 -15.63 14.49
N PRO A 268 -13.67 -15.21 15.21
CA PRO A 268 -13.82 -13.81 15.58
C PRO A 268 -12.89 -13.43 16.74
N LEU A 269 -12.21 -12.30 16.60
CA LEU A 269 -11.30 -11.71 17.58
C LEU A 269 -11.73 -10.27 17.88
N LEU A 270 -11.44 -9.78 19.08
CA LEU A 270 -11.74 -8.41 19.50
C LEU A 270 -10.45 -7.64 19.81
N TYR A 271 -10.32 -6.41 19.27
CA TYR A 271 -9.18 -5.55 19.58
C TYR A 271 -9.55 -4.07 19.70
N HIS A 272 -9.20 -3.46 20.82
CA HIS A 272 -9.27 -2.00 21.03
C HIS A 272 -8.29 -1.55 22.12
N ALA A 273 -8.03 -0.25 22.19
CA ALA A 273 -7.07 0.32 23.15
C ALA A 273 -7.45 0.14 24.63
N GLY A 274 -8.71 -0.20 24.92
CA GLY A 274 -9.20 -0.48 26.29
C GLY A 274 -8.85 -1.87 26.80
N LEU A 275 -8.37 -2.80 25.96
CA LEU A 275 -7.90 -4.11 26.39
C LEU A 275 -6.54 -3.98 27.10
N GLU A 276 -6.28 -4.87 28.06
CA GLU A 276 -4.98 -4.97 28.70
C GLU A 276 -3.86 -5.29 27.69
N MET A 277 -2.64 -4.85 28.00
CA MET A 277 -1.49 -5.02 27.09
C MET A 277 -1.23 -6.50 26.76
N GLY A 278 -1.39 -7.40 27.76
CA GLY A 278 -1.24 -8.85 27.54
C GLY A 278 -2.31 -9.43 26.61
N GLU A 279 -3.55 -8.95 26.70
CA GLU A 279 -4.63 -9.34 25.81
C GLU A 279 -4.42 -8.84 24.38
N ARG A 280 -4.03 -7.57 24.23
CA ARG A 280 -3.70 -7.01 22.92
C ARG A 280 -2.63 -7.83 22.21
N SER A 281 -1.55 -8.20 22.90
CA SER A 281 -0.49 -9.04 22.35
C SER A 281 -0.98 -10.43 21.96
N ARG A 282 -1.83 -11.05 22.78
CA ARG A 282 -2.44 -12.37 22.48
C ARG A 282 -3.31 -12.31 21.22
N VAL A 283 -4.15 -11.27 21.09
CA VAL A 283 -5.02 -11.11 19.92
C VAL A 283 -4.20 -10.88 18.66
N GLN A 284 -3.15 -10.07 18.70
CA GLN A 284 -2.24 -9.86 17.56
C GLN A 284 -1.56 -11.15 17.12
N THR A 285 -1.02 -11.91 18.07
CA THR A 285 -0.40 -13.23 17.81
C THR A 285 -1.44 -14.18 17.20
N ARG A 286 -2.65 -14.24 17.79
CA ARG A 286 -3.71 -15.11 17.30
C ARG A 286 -4.15 -14.72 15.87
N PHE A 287 -4.31 -13.42 15.59
CA PHE A 287 -4.63 -12.92 14.26
C PHE A 287 -3.57 -13.30 13.22
N THR A 288 -2.30 -13.30 13.61
CA THR A 288 -1.20 -13.67 12.71
C THR A 288 -1.13 -15.18 12.47
N GLN A 289 -1.43 -16.01 13.48
CA GLN A 289 -1.23 -17.47 13.43
C GLN A 289 -2.47 -18.25 13.02
N ALA A 290 -3.67 -17.76 13.31
CA ALA A 290 -4.90 -18.47 12.98
C ALA A 290 -5.09 -18.62 11.46
N LYS A 291 -5.73 -19.70 11.04
CA LYS A 291 -5.98 -20.00 9.62
C LYS A 291 -6.88 -18.97 8.96
N TYR A 292 -8.00 -18.63 9.60
CA TYR A 292 -9.03 -17.71 9.09
C TYR A 292 -9.49 -16.73 10.19
N PRO A 293 -8.64 -15.82 10.66
CA PRO A 293 -9.05 -14.87 11.68
C PRO A 293 -9.87 -13.72 11.11
N VAL A 294 -10.86 -13.29 11.87
CA VAL A 294 -11.66 -12.09 11.63
C VAL A 294 -11.59 -11.23 12.88
N VAL A 295 -10.94 -10.07 12.81
CA VAL A 295 -10.85 -9.16 13.95
C VAL A 295 -11.86 -8.02 13.83
N VAL A 296 -12.60 -7.79 14.90
CA VAL A 296 -13.41 -6.57 15.10
C VAL A 296 -12.57 -5.60 15.92
N ALA A 297 -12.30 -4.44 15.36
CA ALA A 297 -11.36 -3.53 15.99
C ALA A 297 -11.67 -2.04 15.77
N THR A 298 -11.19 -1.21 16.69
CA THR A 298 -11.03 0.23 16.44
C THR A 298 -9.75 0.49 15.64
N ASN A 299 -9.52 1.75 15.24
CA ASN A 299 -8.29 2.20 14.55
C ASN A 299 -6.99 1.86 15.31
N ALA A 300 -7.08 1.49 16.61
CA ALA A 300 -5.94 1.01 17.39
C ALA A 300 -5.35 -0.31 16.88
N PHE A 301 -6.14 -1.11 16.12
CA PHE A 301 -5.66 -2.32 15.45
C PHE A 301 -5.19 -1.99 14.06
N GLY A 302 -3.95 -2.20 13.82
CA GLY A 302 -3.48 -2.01 12.44
C GLY A 302 -2.01 -1.70 12.36
N MET A 303 -1.49 -0.85 13.21
CA MET A 303 -0.06 -0.53 13.22
C MET A 303 0.69 -1.70 13.88
N GLY A 304 1.60 -2.34 13.11
CA GLY A 304 2.30 -3.56 13.55
C GLY A 304 1.66 -4.89 13.12
N VAL A 305 0.50 -4.88 12.46
CA VAL A 305 -0.07 -6.11 11.89
C VAL A 305 0.52 -6.34 10.50
N ASP A 306 1.38 -7.34 10.39
CA ASP A 306 1.99 -7.77 9.12
C ASP A 306 1.46 -9.15 8.71
N ARG A 307 0.27 -9.14 8.10
CA ARG A 307 -0.35 -10.32 7.50
C ARG A 307 -0.70 -10.01 6.05
N ALA A 308 -0.13 -10.76 5.12
CA ALA A 308 -0.24 -10.48 3.70
C ALA A 308 -1.59 -10.91 3.09
N ASP A 309 -2.20 -11.97 3.63
CA ASP A 309 -3.39 -12.65 3.11
C ASP A 309 -4.72 -12.16 3.71
N ILE A 310 -4.81 -10.92 4.15
CA ILE A 310 -6.08 -10.31 4.53
C ILE A 310 -6.93 -10.13 3.26
N ARG A 311 -8.07 -10.82 3.21
CA ARG A 311 -8.92 -10.87 2.03
C ARG A 311 -10.07 -9.89 2.04
N PHE A 312 -10.44 -9.36 3.22
CA PHE A 312 -11.41 -8.26 3.28
C PHE A 312 -11.11 -7.28 4.40
N VAL A 313 -11.53 -6.03 4.18
CA VAL A 313 -11.64 -4.98 5.20
C VAL A 313 -13.06 -4.41 5.11
N ALA A 314 -13.80 -4.48 6.21
CA ALA A 314 -15.12 -3.88 6.33
C ALA A 314 -15.05 -2.68 7.28
N HIS A 315 -15.63 -1.55 6.90
CA HIS A 315 -15.86 -0.44 7.80
C HIS A 315 -17.32 -0.45 8.22
N TRP A 316 -17.55 -0.79 9.48
CA TRP A 316 -18.88 -0.78 10.07
C TRP A 316 -19.40 0.64 10.28
N ASP A 317 -18.50 1.55 10.66
CA ASP A 317 -18.73 2.97 10.80
C ASP A 317 -17.80 3.73 9.83
N ILE A 318 -18.21 4.93 9.39
CA ILE A 318 -17.37 5.78 8.52
C ILE A 318 -16.07 6.19 9.23
N PRO A 319 -14.88 6.07 8.63
CA PRO A 319 -13.66 6.64 9.19
C PRO A 319 -13.65 8.17 9.10
N GLY A 320 -12.82 8.82 9.94
CA GLY A 320 -12.78 10.28 10.06
C GLY A 320 -12.16 11.00 8.84
N SER A 321 -11.45 10.28 7.96
CA SER A 321 -10.80 10.86 6.78
C SER A 321 -10.51 9.84 5.69
N VAL A 322 -10.23 10.33 4.47
CA VAL A 322 -9.81 9.49 3.33
C VAL A 322 -8.45 8.86 3.59
N GLU A 323 -7.55 9.54 4.30
CA GLU A 323 -6.25 9.02 4.67
C GLU A 323 -6.35 7.83 5.62
N ALA A 324 -7.18 7.95 6.67
CA ALA A 324 -7.44 6.86 7.60
C ALA A 324 -8.05 5.66 6.87
N TYR A 325 -9.07 5.90 6.05
CA TYR A 325 -9.68 4.88 5.20
C TYR A 325 -8.64 4.18 4.32
N TYR A 326 -7.79 4.95 3.61
CA TYR A 326 -6.76 4.41 2.72
C TYR A 326 -5.71 3.57 3.48
N GLN A 327 -5.29 4.00 4.66
CA GLN A 327 -4.38 3.22 5.50
C GLN A 327 -5.01 1.90 5.99
N GLU A 328 -6.30 1.92 6.33
CA GLU A 328 -7.03 0.76 6.83
C GLU A 328 -7.31 -0.25 5.72
N VAL A 329 -7.82 0.17 4.57
CA VAL A 329 -8.01 -0.72 3.41
C VAL A 329 -6.69 -1.21 2.82
N GLY A 330 -5.62 -0.40 2.94
CA GLY A 330 -4.26 -0.75 2.51
C GLY A 330 -3.65 -1.96 3.21
N ARG A 331 -4.29 -2.47 4.28
CA ARG A 331 -3.89 -3.71 4.96
C ARG A 331 -4.30 -4.96 4.21
N ALA A 332 -5.36 -4.87 3.40
CA ALA A 332 -5.82 -5.97 2.60
C ALA A 332 -4.91 -6.23 1.38
N GLY A 333 -4.79 -7.47 0.98
CA GLY A 333 -4.14 -7.88 -0.25
C GLY A 333 -2.67 -7.42 -0.39
N ARG A 334 -1.87 -7.46 0.67
CA ARG A 334 -0.44 -7.11 0.58
C ARG A 334 0.38 -8.09 -0.25
N ASP A 335 -0.15 -9.27 -0.49
CA ASP A 335 0.39 -10.29 -1.38
C ASP A 335 0.09 -10.03 -2.87
N GLY A 336 -0.60 -8.92 -3.19
CA GLY A 336 -1.01 -8.56 -4.54
C GLY A 336 -2.27 -9.27 -5.03
N LEU A 337 -2.80 -10.24 -4.26
CA LEU A 337 -4.03 -10.94 -4.61
C LEU A 337 -5.27 -10.06 -4.35
N PRO A 338 -6.39 -10.31 -5.06
CA PRO A 338 -7.62 -9.56 -4.87
C PRO A 338 -8.11 -9.58 -3.42
N ALA A 339 -8.54 -8.43 -2.94
CA ALA A 339 -9.16 -8.27 -1.63
C ALA A 339 -10.34 -7.30 -1.72
N TRP A 340 -11.31 -7.44 -0.81
CA TRP A 340 -12.56 -6.68 -0.79
C TRP A 340 -12.56 -5.67 0.35
N CYS A 341 -12.85 -4.43 0.03
CA CYS A 341 -12.93 -3.34 0.99
C CYS A 341 -14.33 -2.72 0.87
N GLU A 342 -15.16 -2.95 1.87
CA GLU A 342 -16.54 -2.47 1.88
C GLU A 342 -16.78 -1.53 3.04
N LEU A 343 -17.26 -0.32 2.73
CA LEU A 343 -17.67 0.67 3.71
C LEU A 343 -19.19 0.66 3.82
N LEU A 344 -19.70 0.36 5.02
CA LEU A 344 -21.11 0.34 5.34
C LEU A 344 -21.53 1.74 5.78
N PHE A 345 -22.10 2.53 4.85
CA PHE A 345 -22.30 3.95 5.05
C PHE A 345 -23.69 4.28 5.59
N ASN A 346 -23.72 5.00 6.72
CA ASN A 346 -24.90 5.62 7.27
C ASN A 346 -24.57 7.09 7.62
N TYR A 347 -25.43 8.02 7.22
CA TYR A 347 -25.26 9.43 7.58
C TYR A 347 -25.29 9.69 9.09
N ALA A 348 -25.92 8.84 9.89
CA ALA A 348 -25.89 8.94 11.35
C ALA A 348 -24.47 8.81 11.93
N ASP A 349 -23.61 8.04 11.27
CA ASP A 349 -22.22 7.85 11.73
C ASP A 349 -21.37 9.10 11.55
N VAL A 350 -21.74 10.00 10.64
CA VAL A 350 -21.09 11.30 10.44
C VAL A 350 -21.16 12.13 11.73
N HIS A 351 -22.31 12.12 12.42
CA HIS A 351 -22.45 12.82 13.70
C HIS A 351 -21.54 12.24 14.80
N THR A 352 -21.30 10.93 14.78
CA THR A 352 -20.35 10.29 15.71
C THR A 352 -18.93 10.79 15.46
N GLN A 353 -18.53 10.92 14.20
CA GLN A 353 -17.21 11.45 13.85
C GLN A 353 -17.10 12.95 14.17
N GLU A 354 -18.16 13.74 13.92
CA GLU A 354 -18.19 15.15 14.29
C GLU A 354 -18.04 15.36 15.81
N PHE A 355 -18.63 14.46 16.61
CA PHE A 355 -18.48 14.49 18.06
C PHE A 355 -17.01 14.31 18.47
N PHE A 356 -16.27 13.38 17.85
CA PHE A 356 -14.84 13.17 18.17
C PHE A 356 -13.98 14.39 17.81
N PHE A 357 -14.37 15.17 16.83
CA PHE A 357 -13.62 16.38 16.45
C PHE A 357 -13.91 17.59 17.32
N ARG A 358 -14.99 17.61 18.11
CA ARG A 358 -15.34 18.76 18.95
C ARG A 358 -14.25 19.13 19.95
N ASP A 359 -13.66 18.10 20.57
CA ASP A 359 -12.67 18.25 21.61
C ASP A 359 -11.22 18.13 21.09
N SER A 360 -11.05 18.10 19.76
CA SER A 360 -9.73 18.07 19.14
C SER A 360 -9.09 19.46 19.09
N GLU A 361 -7.77 19.54 19.00
CA GLU A 361 -7.03 20.81 18.90
C GLU A 361 -7.45 21.65 17.68
N ASN A 362 -7.97 21.03 16.63
CA ASN A 362 -8.42 21.71 15.42
C ASN A 362 -9.75 21.14 14.88
N PRO A 363 -10.91 21.50 15.45
CA PRO A 363 -12.21 20.98 15.03
C PRO A 363 -12.58 21.28 13.57
N LEU A 364 -12.18 22.46 13.07
CA LEU A 364 -12.47 22.86 11.67
C LEU A 364 -11.80 21.94 10.66
N ARG A 365 -10.58 21.53 10.96
CA ARG A 365 -9.84 20.58 10.14
C ARG A 365 -10.48 19.19 10.16
N GLY A 366 -10.83 18.67 11.34
CA GLY A 366 -11.56 17.40 11.45
C GLY A 366 -12.81 17.37 10.58
N LYS A 367 -13.58 18.46 10.60
CA LYS A 367 -14.76 18.62 9.73
C LYS A 367 -14.41 18.64 8.23
N ALA A 368 -13.31 19.28 7.84
CA ALA A 368 -12.88 19.31 6.43
C ALA A 368 -12.47 17.92 5.94
N LEU A 369 -11.72 17.16 6.74
CA LEU A 369 -11.33 15.78 6.44
C LEU A 369 -12.56 14.87 6.32
N LEU A 370 -13.49 14.96 7.27
CA LEU A 370 -14.73 14.20 7.25
C LEU A 370 -15.60 14.57 6.03
N LYS A 371 -15.66 15.84 5.65
CA LYS A 371 -16.36 16.26 4.43
C LYS A 371 -15.80 15.57 3.19
N SER A 372 -14.49 15.43 3.07
CA SER A 372 -13.86 14.70 1.97
C SER A 372 -14.19 13.21 2.02
N MET A 373 -14.28 12.62 3.21
CA MET A 373 -14.66 11.22 3.38
C MET A 373 -16.14 10.98 3.01
N VAL A 374 -17.04 11.88 3.38
CA VAL A 374 -18.44 11.82 2.96
C VAL A 374 -18.56 11.97 1.43
N ALA A 375 -17.79 12.89 0.82
CA ALA A 375 -17.74 13.02 -0.63
C ALA A 375 -17.26 11.74 -1.33
N TYR A 376 -16.30 11.02 -0.73
CA TYR A 376 -15.91 9.68 -1.19
C TYR A 376 -17.07 8.67 -1.09
N CYS A 377 -17.86 8.70 -0.03
CA CYS A 377 -19.04 7.83 0.10
C CYS A 377 -20.10 8.11 -0.95
N ASP A 378 -20.35 9.38 -1.26
CA ASP A 378 -21.40 9.84 -2.17
C ASP A 378 -20.98 9.81 -3.65
N THR A 379 -19.69 9.63 -3.95
CA THR A 379 -19.22 9.68 -5.34
C THR A 379 -19.84 8.59 -6.21
N ARG A 380 -20.19 8.95 -7.44
CA ARG A 380 -20.59 8.04 -8.51
C ARG A 380 -19.46 7.79 -9.51
N GLU A 381 -18.33 8.43 -9.31
CA GLU A 381 -17.12 8.25 -10.10
C GLU A 381 -16.31 7.06 -9.58
N CYS A 382 -15.27 6.68 -10.32
CA CYS A 382 -14.35 5.63 -9.90
C CYS A 382 -13.74 5.92 -8.52
N ARG A 383 -13.92 5.01 -7.55
CA ARG A 383 -13.39 5.18 -6.19
C ARG A 383 -11.88 5.21 -6.12
N HIS A 384 -11.21 4.45 -6.98
CA HIS A 384 -9.75 4.54 -7.10
C HIS A 384 -9.32 5.91 -7.64
N ALA A 385 -10.02 6.45 -8.65
CA ALA A 385 -9.75 7.78 -9.17
C ALA A 385 -9.93 8.84 -8.09
N PHE A 386 -10.99 8.74 -7.30
CA PHE A 386 -11.22 9.67 -6.20
C PHE A 386 -10.04 9.67 -5.21
N ILE A 387 -9.59 8.49 -4.75
CA ILE A 387 -8.46 8.36 -3.82
C ILE A 387 -7.17 8.91 -4.45
N LEU A 388 -6.86 8.55 -5.68
CA LEU A 388 -5.65 9.02 -6.35
C LEU A 388 -5.65 10.54 -6.54
N ASN A 389 -6.76 11.11 -7.00
CA ASN A 389 -6.92 12.56 -7.12
C ASN A 389 -6.78 13.27 -5.76
N TYR A 390 -7.31 12.67 -4.69
CA TYR A 390 -7.18 13.20 -3.34
C TYR A 390 -5.71 13.31 -2.90
N PHE A 391 -4.90 12.33 -3.24
CA PHE A 391 -3.46 12.34 -2.97
C PHE A 391 -2.62 13.08 -4.03
N GLY A 392 -3.27 13.70 -5.03
CA GLY A 392 -2.61 14.49 -6.08
C GLY A 392 -2.00 13.66 -7.19
N GLU A 393 -2.46 12.44 -7.38
CA GLU A 393 -2.08 11.55 -8.48
C GLU A 393 -3.22 11.46 -9.50
N LYS A 394 -2.89 11.49 -10.79
CA LYS A 394 -3.88 11.34 -11.86
C LYS A 394 -3.94 9.89 -12.33
N ILE A 395 -5.15 9.36 -12.50
CA ILE A 395 -5.31 8.07 -13.19
C ILE A 395 -5.10 8.26 -14.69
N GLU A 396 -4.26 7.45 -15.27
CA GLU A 396 -4.23 7.22 -16.72
C GLU A 396 -5.31 6.18 -17.06
N GLY A 397 -6.46 6.65 -17.55
CA GLY A 397 -7.59 5.81 -17.95
C GLY A 397 -8.86 5.99 -17.10
N ASP A 398 -10.01 5.62 -17.66
CA ASP A 398 -11.33 5.94 -17.07
C ASP A 398 -11.90 4.88 -16.10
N VAL A 399 -11.30 3.68 -16.00
CA VAL A 399 -11.93 2.55 -15.28
C VAL A 399 -10.89 1.69 -14.58
N CYS A 400 -11.03 1.56 -13.26
CA CYS A 400 -10.16 0.69 -12.44
C CYS A 400 -10.54 -0.80 -12.49
N GLY A 401 -11.76 -1.15 -12.90
CA GLY A 401 -12.28 -2.52 -12.95
C GLY A 401 -12.44 -3.22 -11.60
N GLY A 402 -12.42 -2.47 -10.48
CA GLY A 402 -12.45 -3.03 -9.13
C GLY A 402 -13.15 -2.14 -8.09
N CYS A 403 -14.17 -1.36 -8.47
CA CYS A 403 -15.01 -0.63 -7.52
C CYS A 403 -16.48 -0.65 -7.95
N ASP A 404 -17.39 -0.40 -7.01
CA ASP A 404 -18.83 -0.44 -7.25
C ASP A 404 -19.30 0.46 -8.41
N PRO A 405 -18.84 1.72 -8.61
CA PRO A 405 -19.23 2.50 -9.77
C PRO A 405 -18.70 1.98 -11.10
N CYS A 406 -17.54 1.33 -11.11
CA CYS A 406 -16.94 0.76 -12.32
C CYS A 406 -17.44 -0.65 -12.65
N GLY A 407 -18.15 -1.26 -11.71
CA GLY A 407 -18.64 -2.63 -11.78
C GLY A 407 -17.69 -3.65 -11.12
N PRO A 408 -18.22 -4.84 -10.77
CA PRO A 408 -17.46 -5.84 -10.05
C PRO A 408 -16.28 -6.33 -10.90
N ARG A 409 -15.12 -6.33 -10.30
CA ARG A 409 -13.95 -7.00 -10.86
C ARG A 409 -14.28 -8.50 -10.92
N LYS A 410 -14.33 -9.05 -12.10
CA LYS A 410 -14.34 -10.51 -12.20
C LYS A 410 -13.05 -11.02 -11.57
N MET A 411 -13.17 -12.00 -10.65
CA MET A 411 -11.99 -12.74 -10.18
C MET A 411 -11.20 -13.19 -11.42
N PRO A 412 -9.88 -13.13 -11.39
CA PRO A 412 -9.12 -13.78 -12.45
C PRO A 412 -9.48 -15.27 -12.40
N ASP A 413 -10.27 -15.70 -13.36
CA ASP A 413 -10.50 -17.12 -13.59
C ASP A 413 -9.14 -17.77 -13.93
N ALA A 414 -8.97 -19.03 -13.59
CA ALA A 414 -7.86 -19.80 -14.11
C ALA A 414 -7.84 -19.63 -15.63
N LEU A 415 -6.68 -19.33 -16.20
CA LEU A 415 -6.57 -19.11 -17.64
C LEU A 415 -7.07 -20.34 -18.40
N SER A 416 -7.97 -20.13 -19.35
CA SER A 416 -8.35 -21.19 -20.29
C SER A 416 -7.12 -21.61 -21.12
N GLU A 417 -7.14 -22.80 -21.68
CA GLU A 417 -6.04 -23.27 -22.55
C GLU A 417 -5.72 -22.27 -23.69
N THR A 418 -6.76 -21.67 -24.28
CA THR A 418 -6.58 -20.65 -25.32
C THR A 418 -5.88 -19.40 -24.79
N GLN A 419 -6.24 -18.94 -23.59
CA GLN A 419 -5.60 -17.79 -22.93
C GLN A 419 -4.15 -18.09 -22.54
N TRP A 420 -3.89 -19.31 -22.05
CA TRP A 420 -2.52 -19.78 -21.77
C TRP A 420 -1.63 -19.70 -23.03
N VAL A 421 -2.13 -20.19 -24.17
CA VAL A 421 -1.40 -20.12 -25.45
C VAL A 421 -1.09 -18.68 -25.84
N ILE A 422 -2.02 -17.75 -25.64
CA ILE A 422 -1.81 -16.33 -25.96
C ILE A 422 -0.75 -15.73 -25.03
N VAL A 423 -0.81 -16.00 -23.72
CA VAL A 423 0.19 -15.56 -22.74
C VAL A 423 1.58 -16.11 -23.09
N GLN A 424 1.68 -17.40 -23.41
CA GLN A 424 2.93 -18.02 -23.82
C GLN A 424 3.53 -17.39 -25.08
N LYS A 425 2.70 -17.10 -26.09
CA LYS A 425 3.11 -16.40 -27.31
C LYS A 425 3.62 -14.99 -27.02
N ALA A 426 2.91 -14.26 -26.15
CA ALA A 426 3.30 -12.90 -25.75
C ALA A 426 4.64 -12.89 -25.00
N LEU A 427 4.79 -13.73 -23.97
CA LEU A 427 6.04 -13.84 -23.20
C LEU A 427 7.20 -14.35 -24.05
N SER A 428 6.97 -15.31 -24.94
CA SER A 428 7.98 -15.79 -25.89
C SER A 428 8.44 -14.69 -26.86
N CYS A 429 7.54 -13.79 -27.26
CA CYS A 429 7.89 -12.64 -28.10
C CYS A 429 8.79 -11.67 -27.34
N ILE A 430 8.40 -11.28 -26.11
CA ILE A 430 9.23 -10.40 -25.25
C ILE A 430 10.62 -11.01 -25.05
N PHE A 431 10.71 -12.32 -24.75
CA PHE A 431 11.98 -13.02 -24.56
C PHE A 431 12.87 -12.94 -25.80
N ARG A 432 12.32 -13.17 -27.01
CA ARG A 432 13.07 -13.15 -28.26
C ARG A 432 13.49 -11.75 -28.69
N MET A 433 12.78 -10.72 -28.24
CA MET A 433 13.12 -9.31 -28.47
C MET A 433 14.15 -8.78 -27.46
N LYS A 434 14.65 -9.62 -26.53
CA LYS A 434 15.80 -9.40 -25.61
C LYS A 434 15.72 -8.17 -24.71
N GLY A 435 14.56 -7.55 -24.55
CA GLY A 435 14.43 -6.32 -23.75
C GLY A 435 15.05 -5.09 -24.41
N GLU A 436 15.12 -5.06 -25.73
CA GLU A 436 15.75 -3.97 -26.51
C GLU A 436 14.72 -3.11 -27.25
N HIS A 437 13.42 -3.43 -27.15
CA HIS A 437 12.40 -2.79 -27.97
C HIS A 437 11.18 -2.35 -27.12
N PRO A 438 10.56 -1.22 -27.49
CA PRO A 438 9.34 -0.72 -26.85
C PRO A 438 8.17 -1.71 -26.92
N LEU A 439 7.28 -1.66 -25.90
CA LEU A 439 6.07 -2.49 -25.82
C LEU A 439 5.23 -2.42 -27.11
N ALA A 440 5.12 -1.23 -27.71
CA ALA A 440 4.38 -1.04 -28.97
C ALA A 440 4.93 -1.91 -30.11
N ARG A 441 6.24 -2.15 -30.16
CA ARG A 441 6.89 -3.00 -31.19
C ARG A 441 6.62 -4.49 -30.96
N VAL A 442 6.47 -4.91 -29.69
CA VAL A 442 6.04 -6.28 -29.38
C VAL A 442 4.62 -6.53 -29.91
N VAL A 443 3.73 -5.54 -29.79
CA VAL A 443 2.38 -5.61 -30.38
C VAL A 443 2.46 -5.76 -31.90
N GLU A 444 3.26 -4.92 -32.59
CA GLU A 444 3.43 -4.98 -34.05
C GLU A 444 3.97 -6.34 -34.53
N VAL A 445 4.99 -6.88 -33.83
CA VAL A 445 5.56 -8.22 -34.15
C VAL A 445 4.50 -9.30 -34.01
N LEU A 446 3.77 -9.33 -32.92
CA LEU A 446 2.75 -10.35 -32.66
C LEU A 446 1.59 -10.30 -33.65
N LEU A 447 1.21 -9.11 -34.10
CA LEU A 447 0.17 -8.91 -35.10
C LEU A 447 0.66 -9.14 -36.53
N GLY A 448 1.96 -9.11 -36.78
CA GLY A 448 2.56 -9.21 -38.09
C GLY A 448 2.41 -7.91 -38.90
N VAL A 449 2.48 -6.76 -38.23
CA VAL A 449 2.45 -5.45 -38.89
C VAL A 449 3.80 -5.21 -39.55
N SER A 450 3.77 -4.92 -40.89
CA SER A 450 4.97 -4.53 -41.61
C SER A 450 5.21 -3.03 -41.42
N SER A 451 6.31 -2.68 -40.77
CA SER A 451 6.78 -1.29 -40.65
C SER A 451 8.28 -1.23 -40.93
N ARG A 452 8.79 -0.04 -41.29
CA ARG A 452 10.21 0.15 -41.52
C ARG A 452 11.04 -0.25 -40.29
N TYR A 453 10.58 0.07 -39.08
CA TYR A 453 11.23 -0.33 -37.85
C TYR A 453 11.36 -1.85 -37.72
N ILE A 454 10.30 -2.59 -37.99
CA ILE A 454 10.26 -4.07 -37.92
C ILE A 454 11.27 -4.68 -38.88
N THR A 455 11.33 -4.16 -40.10
CA THR A 455 12.23 -4.67 -41.16
C THR A 455 13.69 -4.31 -40.91
N ASP A 456 13.97 -3.06 -40.49
CA ASP A 456 15.34 -2.59 -40.23
C ASP A 456 15.97 -3.32 -39.02
N ASN A 457 15.17 -3.76 -38.07
CA ASN A 457 15.62 -4.54 -36.90
C ASN A 457 15.45 -6.06 -37.09
N ALA A 458 15.12 -6.54 -38.27
CA ALA A 458 14.91 -7.95 -38.61
C ALA A 458 13.91 -8.69 -37.72
N LEU A 459 12.92 -7.96 -37.11
CA LEU A 459 11.92 -8.49 -36.21
C LEU A 459 10.85 -9.33 -36.92
N ASP A 460 10.69 -9.13 -38.22
CA ASP A 460 9.88 -9.95 -39.13
C ASP A 460 10.40 -11.38 -39.29
N LYS A 461 11.69 -11.62 -38.98
CA LYS A 461 12.33 -12.95 -39.00
C LYS A 461 12.16 -13.74 -37.72
N LEU A 462 11.62 -13.14 -36.68
CA LEU A 462 11.36 -13.83 -35.40
C LEU A 462 10.28 -14.89 -35.60
N SER A 463 10.48 -16.08 -35.00
CA SER A 463 9.47 -17.14 -35.02
C SER A 463 8.16 -16.75 -34.32
N THR A 464 8.13 -15.61 -33.64
CA THR A 464 6.96 -15.03 -32.98
C THR A 464 6.25 -13.98 -33.85
N TYR A 465 6.79 -13.66 -35.01
CA TYR A 465 6.15 -12.74 -35.95
C TYR A 465 4.81 -13.29 -36.43
N ARG A 466 3.77 -12.47 -36.35
CA ARG A 466 2.41 -12.80 -36.82
C ARG A 466 1.69 -13.91 -36.01
N LEU A 467 2.20 -14.33 -34.84
CA LEU A 467 1.58 -15.43 -34.07
C LEU A 467 0.21 -15.10 -33.48
N LEU A 468 -0.15 -13.82 -33.36
CA LEU A 468 -1.44 -13.33 -32.88
C LEU A 468 -2.13 -12.44 -33.90
N ALA A 469 -1.90 -12.69 -35.21
CA ALA A 469 -2.58 -11.99 -36.30
C ALA A 469 -4.11 -12.11 -36.15
N GLY A 470 -4.83 -10.97 -36.22
CA GLY A 470 -6.28 -10.91 -36.04
C GLY A 470 -6.74 -10.64 -34.61
N THR A 471 -5.83 -10.53 -33.64
CA THR A 471 -6.14 -10.02 -32.31
C THR A 471 -6.30 -8.49 -32.36
N ASP A 472 -7.21 -7.92 -31.55
CA ASP A 472 -7.35 -6.47 -31.41
C ASP A 472 -6.06 -5.88 -30.81
N PRO A 473 -5.44 -4.86 -31.48
CA PRO A 473 -4.19 -4.26 -31.01
C PRO A 473 -4.28 -3.70 -29.59
N GLU A 474 -5.41 -3.11 -29.22
CA GLU A 474 -5.63 -2.57 -27.88
C GLU A 474 -5.76 -3.68 -26.83
N GLU A 475 -6.43 -4.79 -27.15
CA GLU A 475 -6.47 -5.96 -26.25
C GLU A 475 -5.08 -6.55 -26.02
N LEU A 476 -4.27 -6.62 -27.08
CA LEU A 476 -2.90 -7.13 -26.97
C LEU A 476 -2.01 -6.19 -26.15
N LYS A 477 -2.12 -4.88 -26.36
CA LYS A 477 -1.43 -3.87 -25.54
C LYS A 477 -1.81 -3.99 -24.07
N LEU A 478 -3.10 -4.08 -23.76
CA LEU A 478 -3.61 -4.26 -22.40
C LEU A 478 -3.13 -5.59 -21.78
N LEU A 479 -2.99 -6.65 -22.58
CA LEU A 479 -2.43 -7.93 -22.13
C LEU A 479 -0.96 -7.78 -21.73
N LEU A 480 -0.14 -7.13 -22.55
CA LEU A 480 1.27 -6.90 -22.21
C LEU A 480 1.42 -6.06 -20.94
N GLN A 481 0.61 -5.01 -20.78
CA GLN A 481 0.57 -4.23 -19.55
C GLN A 481 0.11 -5.06 -18.34
N ALA A 482 -0.82 -5.99 -18.52
CA ALA A 482 -1.23 -6.91 -17.46
C ALA A 482 -0.11 -7.89 -17.07
N LEU A 483 0.70 -8.34 -18.04
CA LEU A 483 1.90 -9.16 -17.78
C LEU A 483 2.98 -8.38 -17.01
N VAL A 484 3.12 -7.08 -17.27
CA VAL A 484 3.99 -6.19 -16.48
C VAL A 484 3.45 -6.10 -15.04
N ARG A 485 2.17 -5.79 -14.87
CA ARG A 485 1.53 -5.70 -13.52
C ARG A 485 1.61 -6.98 -12.70
N THR A 486 1.61 -8.14 -13.35
CA THR A 486 1.77 -9.44 -12.65
C THR A 486 3.23 -9.81 -12.39
N GLY A 487 4.18 -8.94 -12.75
CA GLY A 487 5.61 -9.16 -12.59
C GLY A 487 6.20 -10.20 -13.56
N CYS A 488 5.50 -10.53 -14.65
CA CYS A 488 6.02 -11.40 -15.72
C CYS A 488 6.93 -10.67 -16.71
N ALA A 489 6.80 -9.35 -16.78
CA ALA A 489 7.65 -8.45 -17.55
C ALA A 489 7.91 -7.16 -16.78
N THR A 490 8.90 -6.37 -17.20
CA THR A 490 9.20 -5.02 -16.70
C THR A 490 9.20 -4.03 -17.85
N LEU A 491 8.96 -2.76 -17.56
CA LEU A 491 9.16 -1.65 -18.49
C LEU A 491 10.35 -0.81 -18.01
N SER A 492 11.11 -0.23 -18.95
CA SER A 492 12.17 0.72 -18.62
C SER A 492 11.58 2.05 -18.14
N ASP A 493 12.30 2.72 -17.22
CA ASP A 493 11.88 4.00 -16.63
C ASP A 493 12.36 5.24 -17.42
N ASP A 494 13.00 5.03 -18.59
CA ASP A 494 13.60 6.09 -19.43
C ASP A 494 12.61 6.79 -20.36
N GLY A 495 11.33 6.44 -20.29
CA GLY A 495 10.27 7.00 -21.15
C GLY A 495 10.19 6.36 -22.55
N GLU A 496 11.00 5.34 -22.84
CA GLU A 496 10.95 4.59 -24.11
C GLU A 496 10.03 3.37 -24.03
N ASP A 497 9.47 3.04 -22.85
CA ASP A 497 8.59 1.89 -22.61
C ASP A 497 9.16 0.55 -23.11
N VAL A 498 10.47 0.36 -22.98
CA VAL A 498 11.14 -0.89 -23.40
C VAL A 498 10.71 -2.02 -22.47
N ILE A 499 10.21 -3.11 -23.05
CA ILE A 499 9.67 -4.23 -22.28
C ILE A 499 10.65 -5.40 -22.25
N ALA A 500 10.93 -5.90 -21.03
CA ALA A 500 11.79 -7.06 -20.79
C ALA A 500 11.09 -8.15 -20.00
N ILE A 501 11.40 -9.42 -20.25
CA ILE A 501 10.84 -10.55 -19.51
C ILE A 501 11.57 -10.74 -18.17
N THR A 502 10.83 -11.09 -17.12
CA THR A 502 11.40 -11.42 -15.81
C THR A 502 11.62 -12.94 -15.64
N PRO A 503 12.37 -13.39 -14.62
CA PRO A 503 12.44 -14.81 -14.25
C PRO A 503 11.07 -15.44 -14.00
N LYS A 504 10.13 -14.71 -13.39
CA LYS A 504 8.74 -15.15 -13.22
C LYS A 504 8.04 -15.34 -14.57
N GLY A 505 8.21 -14.39 -15.50
CA GLY A 505 7.64 -14.51 -16.85
C GLY A 505 8.14 -15.74 -17.60
N ILE A 506 9.41 -16.11 -17.41
CA ILE A 506 9.98 -17.33 -18.01
C ILE A 506 9.30 -18.58 -17.41
N ARG A 507 9.12 -18.67 -16.09
CA ARG A 507 8.42 -19.79 -15.44
C ARG A 507 6.96 -19.89 -15.88
N VAL A 508 6.26 -18.76 -15.98
CA VAL A 508 4.89 -18.70 -16.50
C VAL A 508 4.84 -19.19 -17.96
N ALA A 509 5.75 -18.72 -18.82
CA ALA A 509 5.81 -19.19 -20.22
C ALA A 509 6.02 -20.71 -20.34
N LYS A 510 6.75 -21.32 -19.41
CA LYS A 510 6.99 -22.76 -19.33
C LYS A 510 5.88 -23.55 -18.61
N LYS A 511 4.82 -22.89 -18.11
CA LYS A 511 3.78 -23.48 -17.26
C LYS A 511 4.30 -24.04 -15.92
N GLU A 512 5.41 -23.54 -15.42
CA GLU A 512 5.99 -23.90 -14.11
C GLU A 512 5.30 -23.20 -12.95
N GLU A 513 4.35 -22.29 -13.21
CA GLU A 513 3.51 -21.55 -12.26
C GLU A 513 2.04 -21.99 -12.41
N PRO A 514 1.63 -23.15 -11.89
CA PRO A 514 0.30 -23.73 -12.15
C PRO A 514 -0.86 -22.88 -11.62
N ASN A 515 -0.60 -22.06 -10.60
CA ASN A 515 -1.60 -21.17 -10.00
C ASN A 515 -1.54 -19.73 -10.56
N PHE A 516 -0.85 -19.53 -11.67
CA PHE A 516 -0.78 -18.21 -12.30
C PHE A 516 -2.16 -17.79 -12.78
N THR A 517 -2.61 -16.63 -12.35
CA THR A 517 -3.86 -16.01 -12.74
C THR A 517 -3.59 -14.63 -13.34
N LEU A 518 -4.36 -14.28 -14.34
CA LEU A 518 -4.27 -12.99 -15.02
C LEU A 518 -5.69 -12.45 -15.24
N LEU A 519 -5.95 -11.21 -14.85
CA LEU A 519 -7.18 -10.54 -15.24
C LEU A 519 -7.14 -10.32 -16.76
N TRP A 520 -7.97 -11.08 -17.50
CA TRP A 520 -7.97 -11.02 -18.95
C TRP A 520 -8.49 -9.66 -19.43
N PRO A 521 -7.70 -8.87 -20.15
CA PRO A 521 -8.11 -7.57 -20.64
C PRO A 521 -9.20 -7.69 -21.72
N ARG A 522 -10.13 -6.73 -21.73
CA ARG A 522 -11.15 -6.60 -22.77
C ARG A 522 -11.14 -5.17 -23.28
N SER A 523 -11.16 -4.99 -24.60
CA SER A 523 -11.30 -3.66 -25.19
C SER A 523 -12.73 -3.13 -25.04
N ARG A 524 -12.90 -1.80 -25.01
CA ARG A 524 -14.23 -1.14 -24.93
C ARG A 524 -15.16 -1.49 -26.09
N ARG A 525 -14.62 -1.89 -27.24
CA ARG A 525 -15.41 -2.28 -28.42
C ARG A 525 -16.20 -3.57 -28.19
N SER A 526 -15.68 -4.52 -27.41
CA SER A 526 -16.37 -5.78 -27.12
C SER A 526 -17.55 -5.60 -26.18
N THR A 527 -17.52 -4.63 -25.26
CA THR A 527 -18.63 -4.34 -24.33
C THR A 527 -19.79 -3.61 -25.00
N ALA A 528 -19.52 -2.73 -25.98
CA ALA A 528 -20.57 -2.05 -26.74
C ALA A 528 -21.38 -3.00 -27.63
N SER A 529 -20.76 -4.04 -28.18
CA SER A 529 -21.45 -5.06 -29.00
C SER A 529 -22.36 -5.97 -28.16
N THR A 530 -21.96 -6.29 -26.93
CA THR A 530 -22.74 -7.13 -26.01
C THR A 530 -23.97 -6.39 -25.47
N VAL A 531 -23.83 -5.09 -25.14
CA VAL A 531 -24.95 -4.24 -24.71
C VAL A 531 -25.93 -3.95 -25.85
N ARG A 532 -25.46 -3.80 -27.09
CA ARG A 532 -26.35 -3.69 -28.27
C ARG A 532 -27.10 -5.00 -28.54
N ARG A 533 -26.48 -6.17 -28.41
CA ARG A 533 -27.16 -7.47 -28.54
C ARG A 533 -28.22 -7.68 -27.43
N ALA A 534 -27.91 -7.35 -26.18
CA ALA A 534 -28.86 -7.44 -25.08
C ALA A 534 -30.06 -6.48 -25.23
N ARG A 535 -29.86 -5.26 -25.77
CA ARG A 535 -30.93 -4.31 -26.07
C ARG A 535 -31.80 -4.74 -27.27
N ASN A 536 -31.24 -5.41 -28.27
CA ASN A 536 -32.01 -5.93 -29.40
C ASN A 536 -32.80 -7.19 -29.05
N THR A 537 -32.30 -8.08 -28.19
CA THR A 537 -33.07 -9.21 -27.66
C THR A 537 -34.22 -8.78 -26.74
N ALA A 538 -34.05 -7.71 -25.94
CA ALA A 538 -35.13 -7.16 -25.12
C ALA A 538 -36.21 -6.43 -25.95
N ARG A 539 -35.90 -5.87 -27.12
CA ARG A 539 -36.89 -5.25 -28.01
C ARG A 539 -37.69 -6.25 -28.85
N THR A 540 -37.17 -7.44 -29.14
CA THR A 540 -37.88 -8.49 -29.85
C THR A 540 -38.81 -9.29 -28.95
N SER A 541 -38.63 -9.26 -27.62
CA SER A 541 -39.54 -9.93 -26.66
C SER A 541 -40.76 -9.08 -26.25
N SER A 542 -40.76 -7.76 -26.51
CA SER A 542 -41.89 -6.89 -26.13
C SER A 542 -42.91 -6.63 -27.24
N THR A 543 -42.78 -7.27 -28.41
CA THR A 543 -43.69 -7.11 -29.55
C THR A 543 -44.63 -8.31 -29.75
N LEU A 544 -44.68 -9.25 -28.79
CA LEU A 544 -45.51 -10.50 -28.91
C LEU A 544 -46.62 -10.62 -27.84
N PHE A 545 -47.01 -9.53 -27.17
CA PHE A 545 -48.15 -9.53 -26.24
C PHE A 545 -49.04 -8.28 -26.44
N VAL A 546 -49.63 -8.13 -27.61
CA VAL A 546 -50.89 -7.39 -27.80
C VAL A 546 -51.60 -7.98 -28.99
N THR A 547 -52.43 -8.99 -28.77
CA THR A 547 -53.73 -9.32 -29.45
C THR A 547 -54.26 -10.62 -28.86
N HIS A 548 -55.16 -10.54 -27.92
CA HIS A 548 -56.51 -11.08 -27.84
C HIS A 548 -57.09 -10.76 -26.46
#